data_e733e3d7d2af3b075ce1b080bd8a4d5a
#
_entry.id   e733e3d7d2af3b075ce1b080bd8a4d5a
#
_cell.length_a   1.000
_cell.length_b   1.000
_cell.length_c   1.000
_cell.angle_alpha   90.00
_cell.angle_beta   90.00
_cell.angle_gamma   90.00
#
_symmetry.space_group_name_H-M   'P 1'
#
loop_
_entity.id
_entity.type
_entity.pdbx_description
1 polymer ?
#
loop_
_entity_poly.entity_id
_entity_poly.type
_entity_poly.pdbx_seq_one_letter_code
_entity_poly.pdbx_strand_id
1 'polypeptide(L)'
;LRIYSLVMIVVIASFAIMLSYADWDSREKEAQRVAERVTTRTVSEVEYYHRESTQLAQSLVENQARIEGIYKYFSLSTPDYFYWQLERKASPYISVSLYENIDDLYVRNDFVTGVAIALQDYKEVYVSARDKRGGEKISAEDFKPAENSFAIPVSDPVSDKDLGVVYISLSPNVLNGAIDNTRGHIPMAVFVTSPFETEMFHIGEQLSSDKENWFVGITSHGYRVQVAVARNFVLFGTLRSSALIVSLSFLFIVILYVTLRKTFSNYQKQVVDLVDSIQAIAQG
;
A
#
# COMPACT_ATOMS: atom_id res chain seq x y z
N LEU A 1 -56.57 1.36 15.24
CA LEU A 1 -55.33 0.69 15.63
C LEU A 1 -54.51 0.24 14.39
N ARG A 2 -55.13 -0.49 13.43
CA ARG A 2 -54.42 -1.04 12.24
C ARG A 2 -53.75 0.04 11.38
N ILE A 3 -54.39 1.20 11.16
CA ILE A 3 -53.84 2.30 10.36
C ILE A 3 -52.63 2.92 11.05
N TYR A 4 -52.70 3.18 12.37
CA TYR A 4 -51.57 3.75 13.12
C TYR A 4 -50.39 2.82 13.17
N SER A 5 -50.61 1.50 13.36
CA SER A 5 -49.50 0.52 13.33
C SER A 5 -48.84 0.44 11.94
N LEU A 6 -49.62 0.53 10.86
CA LEU A 6 -49.10 0.51 9.50
C LEU A 6 -48.24 1.75 9.21
N VAL A 7 -48.71 2.94 9.58
CA VAL A 7 -47.97 4.20 9.43
C VAL A 7 -46.63 4.13 10.21
N MET A 8 -46.67 3.63 11.44
CA MET A 8 -45.47 3.49 12.26
C MET A 8 -44.47 2.51 11.65
N ILE A 9 -44.92 1.38 11.09
CA ILE A 9 -44.03 0.41 10.41
C ILE A 9 -43.36 1.08 9.20
N VAL A 10 -44.12 1.84 8.40
CA VAL A 10 -43.57 2.55 7.24
C VAL A 10 -42.53 3.58 7.66
N VAL A 11 -42.76 4.35 8.71
CA VAL A 11 -41.82 5.35 9.20
C VAL A 11 -40.52 4.69 9.71
N ILE A 12 -40.62 3.60 10.50
CA ILE A 12 -39.46 2.90 11.04
C ILE A 12 -38.67 2.23 9.92
N ALA A 13 -39.37 1.62 8.94
CA ALA A 13 -38.73 1.01 7.77
C ALA A 13 -37.97 2.05 6.93
N SER A 14 -38.59 3.21 6.69
CA SER A 14 -37.95 4.31 5.96
C SER A 14 -36.70 4.83 6.69
N PHE A 15 -36.77 4.95 8.02
CA PHE A 15 -35.66 5.38 8.84
C PHE A 15 -34.50 4.34 8.84
N ALA A 16 -34.84 3.05 8.92
CA ALA A 16 -33.84 1.97 8.82
C ALA A 16 -33.12 1.96 7.46
N ILE A 17 -33.87 2.17 6.36
CA ILE A 17 -33.29 2.27 5.01
C ILE A 17 -32.36 3.50 4.93
N MET A 18 -32.79 4.64 5.43
CA MET A 18 -32.01 5.87 5.43
C MET A 18 -30.69 5.72 6.23
N LEU A 19 -30.76 5.09 7.42
CA LEU A 19 -29.57 4.81 8.22
C LEU A 19 -28.61 3.84 7.52
N SER A 20 -29.14 2.78 6.90
CA SER A 20 -28.33 1.83 6.16
C SER A 20 -27.63 2.47 4.96
N TYR A 21 -28.32 3.37 4.26
CA TYR A 21 -27.74 4.14 3.16
C TYR A 21 -26.66 5.12 3.65
N ALA A 22 -26.90 5.81 4.74
CA ALA A 22 -25.92 6.72 5.33
C ALA A 22 -24.66 6.00 5.83
N ASP A 23 -24.79 4.79 6.41
CA ASP A 23 -23.67 3.95 6.81
C ASP A 23 -22.86 3.48 5.58
N TRP A 24 -23.52 3.06 4.50
CA TRP A 24 -22.89 2.73 3.23
C TRP A 24 -22.06 3.90 2.69
N ASP A 25 -22.68 5.06 2.50
CA ASP A 25 -22.03 6.26 1.95
C ASP A 25 -20.83 6.69 2.80
N SER A 26 -20.97 6.61 4.13
CA SER A 26 -19.88 6.92 5.07
C SER A 26 -18.70 5.98 4.92
N ARG A 27 -18.93 4.66 4.81
CA ARG A 27 -17.88 3.64 4.65
C ARG A 27 -17.19 3.74 3.28
N GLU A 28 -17.97 4.00 2.23
CA GLU A 28 -17.41 4.19 0.90
C GLU A 28 -16.48 5.41 0.86
N LYS A 29 -16.92 6.53 1.42
CA LYS A 29 -16.10 7.76 1.53
C LYS A 29 -14.87 7.55 2.40
N GLU A 30 -14.97 6.79 3.48
CA GLU A 30 -13.81 6.46 4.33
C GLU A 30 -12.81 5.60 3.56
N ALA A 31 -13.26 4.55 2.87
CA ALA A 31 -12.41 3.70 2.06
C ALA A 31 -11.68 4.50 0.95
N GLN A 32 -12.39 5.42 0.28
CA GLN A 32 -11.80 6.31 -0.71
C GLN A 32 -10.72 7.22 -0.10
N ARG A 33 -11.01 7.89 1.02
CA ARG A 33 -10.03 8.76 1.71
C ARG A 33 -8.79 8.00 2.18
N VAL A 34 -8.97 6.76 2.64
CA VAL A 34 -7.83 5.93 3.05
C VAL A 34 -7.03 5.52 1.83
N ALA A 35 -7.67 5.11 0.73
CA ALA A 35 -7.00 4.76 -0.52
C ALA A 35 -6.20 5.95 -1.10
N GLU A 36 -6.76 7.15 -1.12
CA GLU A 36 -6.07 8.36 -1.54
C GLU A 36 -4.83 8.64 -0.67
N ARG A 37 -4.96 8.50 0.67
CA ARG A 37 -3.83 8.65 1.60
C ARG A 37 -2.75 7.60 1.37
N VAL A 38 -3.15 6.32 1.18
CA VAL A 38 -2.21 5.24 0.86
C VAL A 38 -1.51 5.52 -0.46
N THR A 39 -2.24 5.94 -1.50
CA THR A 39 -1.66 6.30 -2.79
C THR A 39 -0.64 7.43 -2.64
N THR A 40 -1.01 8.53 -2.00
CA THR A 40 -0.12 9.69 -1.80
C THR A 40 1.11 9.31 -0.97
N ARG A 41 0.92 8.52 0.10
CA ARG A 41 2.02 8.07 0.94
C ARG A 41 2.97 7.16 0.18
N THR A 42 2.44 6.19 -0.59
CA THR A 42 3.25 5.28 -1.39
C THR A 42 4.03 6.02 -2.49
N VAL A 43 3.41 7.00 -3.16
CA VAL A 43 4.11 7.87 -4.11
C VAL A 43 5.30 8.55 -3.45
N SER A 44 5.10 9.15 -2.26
CA SER A 44 6.17 9.83 -1.52
C SER A 44 7.28 8.86 -1.09
N GLU A 45 6.95 7.64 -0.67
CA GLU A 45 7.95 6.63 -0.30
C GLU A 45 8.74 6.13 -1.53
N VAL A 46 8.09 5.91 -2.67
CA VAL A 46 8.78 5.52 -3.91
C VAL A 46 9.72 6.64 -4.37
N GLU A 47 9.31 7.91 -4.29
CA GLU A 47 10.19 9.05 -4.59
C GLU A 47 11.36 9.15 -3.62
N TYR A 48 11.12 8.90 -2.33
CA TYR A 48 12.17 8.86 -1.33
C TYR A 48 13.22 7.78 -1.66
N TYR A 49 12.79 6.54 -1.88
CA TYR A 49 13.72 5.45 -2.19
C TYR A 49 14.39 5.60 -3.55
N HIS A 50 13.73 6.19 -4.55
CA HIS A 50 14.38 6.52 -5.81
C HIS A 50 15.49 7.55 -5.61
N ARG A 51 15.26 8.60 -4.83
CA ARG A 51 16.26 9.63 -4.51
C ARG A 51 17.43 9.05 -3.72
N GLU A 52 17.16 8.23 -2.69
CA GLU A 52 18.21 7.55 -1.93
C GLU A 52 19.04 6.63 -2.83
N SER A 53 18.38 5.84 -3.69
CA SER A 53 19.06 4.98 -4.66
C SER A 53 19.92 5.78 -5.63
N THR A 54 19.46 6.96 -6.05
CA THR A 54 20.24 7.87 -6.90
C THR A 54 21.49 8.36 -6.17
N GLN A 55 21.38 8.76 -4.91
CA GLN A 55 22.54 9.19 -4.12
C GLN A 55 23.52 8.03 -3.90
N LEU A 56 23.03 6.82 -3.65
CA LEU A 56 23.87 5.64 -3.50
C LEU A 56 24.61 5.30 -4.81
N ALA A 57 23.92 5.30 -5.94
CA ALA A 57 24.54 5.06 -7.25
C ALA A 57 25.61 6.11 -7.56
N GLN A 58 25.33 7.40 -7.31
CA GLN A 58 26.27 8.49 -7.48
C GLN A 58 27.48 8.35 -6.55
N SER A 59 27.28 7.89 -5.32
CA SER A 59 28.39 7.68 -4.38
C SER A 59 29.40 6.64 -4.85
N LEU A 60 28.98 5.66 -5.65
CA LEU A 60 29.88 4.65 -6.24
C LEU A 60 30.83 5.24 -7.29
N VAL A 61 30.46 6.34 -7.93
CA VAL A 61 31.23 7.04 -8.97
C VAL A 61 31.62 8.46 -8.54
N GLU A 62 31.62 8.74 -7.25
CA GLU A 62 31.83 10.07 -6.66
C GLU A 62 33.16 10.73 -7.05
N ASN A 63 34.20 9.92 -7.29
CA ASN A 63 35.53 10.42 -7.63
C ASN A 63 36.25 9.46 -8.58
N GLN A 64 37.34 9.98 -9.22
CA GLN A 64 38.13 9.25 -10.20
C GLN A 64 38.73 7.94 -9.66
N ALA A 65 39.09 7.87 -8.38
CA ALA A 65 39.65 6.67 -7.80
C ALA A 65 38.64 5.53 -7.70
N ARG A 66 37.38 5.84 -7.38
CA ARG A 66 36.26 4.86 -7.37
C ARG A 66 35.92 4.42 -8.78
N ILE A 67 35.89 5.35 -9.74
CA ILE A 67 35.64 5.05 -11.16
C ILE A 67 36.78 4.14 -11.67
N GLU A 68 38.04 4.48 -11.40
CA GLU A 68 39.21 3.63 -11.76
C GLU A 68 39.07 2.23 -11.16
N GLY A 69 38.65 2.13 -9.89
CA GLY A 69 38.42 0.85 -9.22
C GLY A 69 37.35 -0.02 -9.92
N ILE A 70 36.28 0.59 -10.37
CA ILE A 70 35.23 -0.10 -11.14
C ILE A 70 35.79 -0.56 -12.48
N TYR A 71 36.45 0.32 -13.26
CA TYR A 71 37.02 -0.03 -14.56
C TYR A 71 38.09 -1.12 -14.45
N LYS A 72 38.96 -1.07 -13.41
CA LYS A 72 39.92 -2.11 -13.15
C LYS A 72 39.30 -3.46 -12.82
N TYR A 73 38.19 -3.45 -12.06
CA TYR A 73 37.45 -4.69 -11.81
C TYR A 73 36.98 -5.34 -13.11
N PHE A 74 36.45 -4.58 -14.05
CA PHE A 74 35.99 -5.12 -15.35
C PHE A 74 37.12 -5.55 -16.26
N SER A 75 38.27 -4.85 -16.26
CA SER A 75 39.37 -5.08 -17.18
C SER A 75 40.35 -6.15 -16.74
N LEU A 76 40.43 -6.44 -15.44
CA LEU A 76 41.41 -7.39 -14.88
C LEU A 76 40.76 -8.73 -14.54
N SER A 77 41.59 -9.79 -14.45
CA SER A 77 41.18 -11.03 -13.80
C SER A 77 40.99 -10.80 -12.30
N THR A 78 40.18 -11.65 -11.64
CA THR A 78 39.94 -11.52 -10.19
C THR A 78 41.25 -11.50 -9.36
N PRO A 79 42.23 -12.39 -9.59
CA PRO A 79 43.54 -12.32 -8.89
C PRO A 79 44.30 -11.02 -9.15
N ASP A 80 44.39 -10.58 -10.41
CA ASP A 80 45.11 -9.36 -10.78
C ASP A 80 44.46 -8.12 -10.17
N TYR A 81 43.14 -8.10 -10.08
CA TYR A 81 42.40 -7.03 -9.42
C TYR A 81 42.73 -6.96 -7.92
N PHE A 82 42.83 -8.11 -7.23
CA PHE A 82 43.25 -8.15 -5.83
C PHE A 82 44.71 -7.65 -5.64
N TYR A 83 45.64 -8.02 -6.52
CA TYR A 83 47.00 -7.50 -6.48
C TYR A 83 47.04 -5.99 -6.70
N TRP A 84 46.32 -5.49 -7.68
CA TRP A 84 46.19 -4.06 -7.93
C TRP A 84 45.62 -3.30 -6.72
N GLN A 85 44.60 -3.85 -6.04
CA GLN A 85 44.06 -3.26 -4.81
C GLN A 85 45.11 -3.22 -3.68
N LEU A 86 45.87 -4.27 -3.48
CA LEU A 86 46.94 -4.33 -2.46
C LEU A 86 48.00 -3.25 -2.68
N GLU A 87 48.43 -3.03 -3.91
CA GLU A 87 49.35 -1.95 -4.25
C GLU A 87 48.79 -0.56 -3.93
N ARG A 88 47.49 -0.36 -4.17
CA ARG A 88 46.80 0.93 -3.90
C ARG A 88 46.48 1.14 -2.43
N LYS A 89 46.24 0.11 -1.64
CA LYS A 89 46.02 0.19 -0.18
C LYS A 89 47.20 0.79 0.59
N ALA A 90 48.37 0.92 0.00
CA ALA A 90 49.46 1.69 0.58
C ALA A 90 49.15 3.20 0.68
N SER A 91 48.12 3.70 0.04
CA SER A 91 47.63 5.09 0.18
C SER A 91 46.43 5.12 1.13
N PRO A 92 46.52 5.75 2.34
CA PRO A 92 45.58 5.54 3.42
C PRO A 92 44.21 6.29 3.30
N TYR A 93 43.97 7.03 2.21
CA TYR A 93 42.90 8.01 2.19
C TYR A 93 41.70 7.72 1.28
N ILE A 94 41.77 6.74 0.36
CA ILE A 94 40.68 6.47 -0.55
C ILE A 94 40.57 4.96 -0.80
N SER A 95 39.45 4.34 -0.41
CA SER A 95 39.12 2.98 -0.82
C SER A 95 38.81 2.96 -2.31
N VAL A 96 39.62 2.29 -3.08
CA VAL A 96 39.42 2.04 -4.50
C VAL A 96 38.79 0.67 -4.76
N SER A 97 38.53 -0.09 -3.71
CA SER A 97 37.94 -1.41 -3.78
C SER A 97 36.45 -1.32 -4.08
N LEU A 98 36.03 -1.86 -5.22
CA LEU A 98 34.61 -1.98 -5.55
C LEU A 98 33.86 -2.77 -4.47
N TYR A 99 34.45 -3.88 -3.99
CA TYR A 99 33.84 -4.72 -2.95
C TYR A 99 33.66 -3.96 -1.65
N GLU A 100 34.66 -3.22 -1.17
CA GLU A 100 34.57 -2.44 0.07
C GLU A 100 33.51 -1.34 -0.04
N ASN A 101 33.44 -0.67 -1.18
CA ASN A 101 32.41 0.37 -1.42
C ASN A 101 31.00 -0.21 -1.43
N ILE A 102 30.80 -1.40 -2.00
CA ILE A 102 29.51 -2.08 -2.03
C ILE A 102 29.15 -2.62 -0.64
N ASP A 103 30.11 -3.22 0.08
CA ASP A 103 29.89 -3.70 1.45
C ASP A 103 29.50 -2.54 2.39
N ASP A 104 30.19 -1.39 2.29
CA ASP A 104 29.85 -0.18 3.03
C ASP A 104 28.43 0.31 2.71
N LEU A 105 28.02 0.22 1.44
CA LEU A 105 26.68 0.58 1.01
C LEU A 105 25.63 -0.33 1.67
N TYR A 106 25.87 -1.64 1.73
CA TYR A 106 25.00 -2.58 2.40
C TYR A 106 24.93 -2.37 3.93
N VAL A 107 26.06 -2.05 4.55
CA VAL A 107 26.11 -1.81 6.01
C VAL A 107 25.31 -0.57 6.39
N ARG A 108 25.37 0.48 5.58
CA ARG A 108 24.70 1.75 5.86
C ARG A 108 23.21 1.78 5.50
N ASN A 109 22.80 0.92 4.57
CA ASN A 109 21.46 0.97 3.99
C ASN A 109 20.81 -0.41 4.01
N ASP A 110 20.08 -0.70 5.07
CA ASP A 110 19.42 -1.98 5.32
C ASP A 110 18.30 -2.31 4.32
N PHE A 111 17.77 -1.30 3.65
CA PHE A 111 16.75 -1.44 2.61
C PHE A 111 17.32 -1.95 1.25
N VAL A 112 18.64 -1.87 1.02
CA VAL A 112 19.28 -2.35 -0.21
C VAL A 112 19.58 -3.83 -0.11
N THR A 113 19.13 -4.61 -1.08
CA THR A 113 19.34 -6.07 -1.15
C THR A 113 20.29 -6.50 -2.24
N GLY A 114 20.49 -5.67 -3.26
CA GLY A 114 21.39 -5.97 -4.38
C GLY A 114 21.86 -4.70 -5.09
N VAL A 115 23.04 -4.81 -5.70
CA VAL A 115 23.64 -3.77 -6.55
C VAL A 115 24.13 -4.44 -7.82
N ALA A 116 23.80 -3.89 -8.99
CA ALA A 116 24.43 -4.28 -10.24
C ALA A 116 24.93 -3.04 -10.97
N ILE A 117 26.09 -3.18 -11.62
CA ILE A 117 26.75 -2.10 -12.36
C ILE A 117 26.96 -2.58 -13.80
N ALA A 118 26.28 -1.92 -14.74
CA ALA A 118 26.42 -2.13 -16.17
C ALA A 118 27.13 -0.91 -16.77
N LEU A 119 28.39 -1.08 -17.15
CA LEU A 119 29.16 -0.05 -17.82
C LEU A 119 28.92 -0.09 -19.32
N GLN A 120 28.84 1.09 -19.96
CA GLN A 120 28.60 1.22 -21.39
C GLN A 120 29.72 0.60 -22.25
N ASP A 121 30.98 0.63 -21.75
CA ASP A 121 32.14 0.17 -22.47
C ASP A 121 32.39 -1.37 -22.35
N TYR A 122 31.57 -2.10 -21.55
CA TYR A 122 31.77 -3.52 -21.26
C TYR A 122 30.54 -4.36 -21.59
N LYS A 123 30.76 -5.61 -21.98
CA LYS A 123 29.72 -6.61 -22.24
C LYS A 123 29.35 -7.45 -21.00
N GLU A 124 29.93 -7.12 -19.88
CA GLU A 124 29.70 -7.78 -18.61
C GLU A 124 29.02 -6.80 -17.65
N VAL A 125 28.26 -7.35 -16.72
CA VAL A 125 27.62 -6.62 -15.62
C VAL A 125 28.16 -7.19 -14.32
N TYR A 126 28.58 -6.31 -13.42
CA TYR A 126 28.85 -6.68 -12.05
C TYR A 126 27.54 -6.86 -11.30
N VAL A 127 27.38 -7.95 -10.58
CA VAL A 127 26.20 -8.22 -9.76
C VAL A 127 26.61 -8.62 -8.36
N SER A 128 26.03 -7.98 -7.37
CA SER A 128 26.22 -8.27 -5.95
C SER A 128 24.88 -8.37 -5.25
N ALA A 129 24.79 -9.25 -4.26
CA ALA A 129 23.65 -9.37 -3.38
C ALA A 129 24.10 -9.35 -1.91
N ARG A 130 23.29 -8.77 -1.04
CA ARG A 130 23.61 -8.60 0.38
C ARG A 130 23.89 -9.92 1.11
N ASP A 131 23.22 -10.99 0.72
CA ASP A 131 23.34 -12.33 1.29
C ASP A 131 24.57 -13.11 0.78
N LYS A 132 25.18 -12.62 -0.31
CA LYS A 132 26.39 -13.20 -0.91
C LYS A 132 27.53 -12.21 -0.83
N ARG A 133 28.55 -12.53 -0.02
CA ARG A 133 29.76 -11.71 0.04
C ARG A 133 30.51 -11.72 -1.29
N GLY A 134 30.90 -10.55 -1.74
CA GLY A 134 31.51 -10.34 -3.04
C GLY A 134 30.50 -10.29 -4.16
N GLY A 135 30.92 -9.89 -5.32
CA GLY A 135 30.11 -9.86 -6.53
C GLY A 135 30.70 -10.71 -7.62
N GLU A 136 29.94 -10.96 -8.65
CA GLU A 136 30.35 -11.72 -9.82
C GLU A 136 30.11 -10.91 -11.09
N LYS A 137 30.85 -11.27 -12.16
CA LYS A 137 30.62 -10.76 -13.50
C LYS A 137 29.71 -11.73 -14.24
N ILE A 138 28.62 -11.22 -14.83
CA ILE A 138 27.77 -11.99 -15.73
C ILE A 138 27.71 -11.30 -17.09
N SER A 139 27.40 -12.05 -18.13
CA SER A 139 27.15 -11.45 -19.46
C SER A 139 26.01 -10.46 -19.42
N ALA A 140 26.15 -9.32 -20.11
CA ALA A 140 25.06 -8.35 -20.25
C ALA A 140 23.83 -8.94 -20.95
N GLU A 141 23.99 -9.98 -21.78
CA GLU A 141 22.90 -10.69 -22.46
C GLU A 141 22.09 -11.54 -21.47
N ASP A 142 22.74 -12.08 -20.43
CA ASP A 142 22.11 -12.92 -19.41
C ASP A 142 21.59 -12.10 -18.21
N PHE A 143 22.01 -10.84 -18.10
CA PHE A 143 21.61 -9.98 -17.00
C PHE A 143 20.15 -9.60 -17.09
N LYS A 144 19.42 -9.85 -16.01
CA LYS A 144 18.05 -9.35 -15.81
C LYS A 144 18.04 -8.60 -14.48
N PRO A 145 17.72 -7.28 -14.49
CA PRO A 145 17.57 -6.54 -13.26
C PRO A 145 16.45 -7.14 -12.42
N ALA A 146 16.62 -7.13 -11.11
CA ALA A 146 15.56 -7.55 -10.20
C ALA A 146 14.33 -6.64 -10.38
N GLU A 147 13.13 -7.21 -10.26
CA GLU A 147 11.88 -6.47 -10.45
C GLU A 147 11.80 -5.23 -9.54
N ASN A 148 12.26 -5.36 -8.29
CA ASN A 148 12.29 -4.32 -7.27
C ASN A 148 13.54 -3.43 -7.33
N SER A 149 14.11 -3.17 -8.51
CA SER A 149 15.31 -2.36 -8.67
C SER A 149 15.05 -1.03 -9.37
N PHE A 150 15.73 0.01 -8.91
CA PHE A 150 15.84 1.28 -9.62
C PHE A 150 17.06 1.27 -10.55
N ALA A 151 16.86 1.61 -11.81
CA ALA A 151 17.91 1.80 -12.80
C ALA A 151 18.34 3.27 -12.81
N ILE A 152 19.53 3.55 -12.34
CA ILE A 152 20.05 4.91 -12.16
C ILE A 152 21.21 5.12 -13.16
N PRO A 153 21.06 6.02 -14.13
CA PRO A 153 22.17 6.41 -14.99
C PRO A 153 23.25 7.13 -14.18
N VAL A 154 24.49 6.83 -14.44
CA VAL A 154 25.65 7.43 -13.75
C VAL A 154 26.63 8.00 -14.77
N SER A 155 27.18 9.17 -14.45
CA SER A 155 28.17 9.89 -15.28
C SER A 155 29.42 10.17 -14.44
N ASP A 156 30.54 10.36 -15.14
CA ASP A 156 31.77 10.86 -14.53
C ASP A 156 31.56 12.30 -14.03
N PRO A 157 31.72 12.57 -12.73
CA PRO A 157 31.45 13.90 -12.17
C PRO A 157 32.40 15.02 -12.67
N VAL A 158 33.51 14.66 -13.32
CA VAL A 158 34.49 15.62 -13.84
C VAL A 158 34.29 15.89 -15.33
N SER A 159 34.08 14.83 -16.11
CA SER A 159 33.97 14.92 -17.57
C SER A 159 32.55 14.92 -18.09
N ASP A 160 31.56 14.67 -17.22
CA ASP A 160 30.13 14.48 -17.56
C ASP A 160 29.87 13.34 -18.59
N LYS A 161 30.91 12.49 -18.78
CA LYS A 161 30.79 11.32 -19.66
C LYS A 161 29.84 10.30 -19.04
N ASP A 162 28.88 9.81 -19.80
CA ASP A 162 28.03 8.70 -19.40
C ASP A 162 28.89 7.44 -19.19
N LEU A 163 28.81 6.87 -17.99
CA LEU A 163 29.51 5.65 -17.59
C LEU A 163 28.65 4.40 -17.77
N GLY A 164 27.33 4.54 -17.63
CA GLY A 164 26.41 3.43 -17.72
C GLY A 164 25.26 3.51 -16.71
N VAL A 165 24.79 2.37 -16.23
CA VAL A 165 23.63 2.26 -15.33
C VAL A 165 24.00 1.45 -14.09
N VAL A 166 23.64 1.98 -12.93
CA VAL A 166 23.69 1.26 -11.65
C VAL A 166 22.25 0.87 -11.27
N TYR A 167 22.05 -0.41 -11.01
CA TYR A 167 20.79 -0.95 -10.53
C TYR A 167 20.88 -1.14 -9.02
N ILE A 168 19.98 -0.51 -8.28
CA ILE A 168 19.85 -0.66 -6.82
C ILE A 168 18.57 -1.44 -6.54
N SER A 169 18.72 -2.69 -6.10
CA SER A 169 17.59 -3.53 -5.71
C SER A 169 17.21 -3.29 -4.26
N LEU A 170 15.92 -3.13 -4.00
CA LEU A 170 15.39 -2.86 -2.67
C LEU A 170 14.82 -4.13 -2.03
N SER A 171 14.63 -4.09 -0.72
CA SER A 171 13.87 -5.12 -0.03
C SER A 171 12.41 -5.12 -0.53
N PRO A 172 11.80 -6.28 -0.84
CA PRO A 172 10.39 -6.35 -1.22
C PRO A 172 9.45 -5.75 -0.17
N ASN A 173 9.87 -5.72 1.08
CA ASN A 173 9.07 -5.27 2.22
C ASN A 173 9.29 -3.79 2.57
N VAL A 174 10.08 -3.07 1.80
CA VAL A 174 10.47 -1.68 2.13
C VAL A 174 9.28 -0.73 2.28
N LEU A 175 8.23 -0.94 1.51
CA LEU A 175 7.02 -0.13 1.52
C LEU A 175 5.95 -0.61 2.52
N ASN A 176 6.08 -1.84 3.07
CA ASN A 176 5.05 -2.44 3.92
C ASN A 176 4.73 -1.58 5.13
N GLY A 177 5.74 -1.07 5.84
CA GLY A 177 5.54 -0.27 7.04
C GLY A 177 4.75 1.01 6.80
N ALA A 178 4.99 1.69 5.69
CA ALA A 178 4.28 2.90 5.32
C ALA A 178 2.82 2.62 4.95
N ILE A 179 2.59 1.53 4.22
CA ILE A 179 1.26 1.12 3.76
C ILE A 179 0.43 0.58 4.92
N ASP A 180 0.96 -0.33 5.73
CA ASP A 180 0.25 -0.96 6.86
C ASP A 180 -0.19 0.07 7.90
N ASN A 181 0.66 1.04 8.22
CA ASN A 181 0.33 2.11 9.13
C ASN A 181 -0.77 3.06 8.60
N THR A 182 -0.94 3.13 7.28
CA THR A 182 -1.88 4.06 6.63
C THR A 182 -3.22 3.41 6.30
N ARG A 183 -3.22 2.15 5.85
CA ARG A 183 -4.44 1.43 5.44
C ARG A 183 -5.35 1.01 6.60
N GLY A 184 -4.77 0.84 7.82
CA GLY A 184 -5.50 0.33 8.98
C GLY A 184 -6.05 -1.08 8.73
N HIS A 185 -7.37 -1.24 8.90
CA HIS A 185 -8.06 -2.53 8.72
C HIS A 185 -8.72 -2.70 7.34
N ILE A 186 -8.50 -1.77 6.40
CA ILE A 186 -9.12 -1.84 5.08
C ILE A 186 -8.28 -2.74 4.17
N PRO A 187 -8.84 -3.84 3.63
CA PRO A 187 -8.15 -4.70 2.68
C PRO A 187 -7.88 -3.93 1.37
N MET A 188 -6.61 -3.79 1.04
CA MET A 188 -6.13 -3.09 -0.14
C MET A 188 -5.00 -3.87 -0.78
N ALA A 189 -4.88 -3.79 -2.10
CA ALA A 189 -3.68 -4.15 -2.83
C ALA A 189 -3.02 -2.89 -3.37
N VAL A 190 -1.69 -2.82 -3.26
CA VAL A 190 -0.88 -1.73 -3.77
C VAL A 190 0.11 -2.30 -4.77
N PHE A 191 0.12 -1.73 -5.96
CA PHE A 191 1.02 -2.07 -7.04
C PHE A 191 1.88 -0.87 -7.37
N VAL A 192 3.18 -1.08 -7.50
CA VAL A 192 4.11 -0.07 -7.99
C VAL A 192 4.72 -0.58 -9.28
N THR A 193 4.54 0.17 -10.35
CA THR A 193 5.00 -0.18 -11.68
C THR A 193 6.07 0.82 -12.12
N SER A 194 7.14 0.33 -12.73
CA SER A 194 8.21 1.14 -13.29
C SER A 194 7.71 1.96 -14.50
N PRO A 195 8.45 2.98 -14.96
CA PRO A 195 8.16 3.69 -16.20
C PRO A 195 8.13 2.79 -17.46
N PHE A 196 8.70 1.58 -17.35
CA PHE A 196 8.74 0.57 -18.43
C PHE A 196 7.64 -0.49 -18.26
N GLU A 197 6.60 -0.21 -17.46
CA GLU A 197 5.46 -1.10 -17.20
C GLU A 197 5.82 -2.42 -16.50
N THR A 198 7.00 -2.51 -15.88
CA THR A 198 7.39 -3.67 -15.07
C THR A 198 6.86 -3.50 -13.65
N GLU A 199 6.18 -4.51 -13.10
CA GLU A 199 5.75 -4.51 -11.70
C GLU A 199 6.99 -4.59 -10.79
N MET A 200 7.16 -3.61 -9.91
CA MET A 200 8.26 -3.52 -8.95
C MET A 200 7.87 -4.03 -7.57
N PHE A 201 6.69 -3.65 -7.10
CA PHE A 201 6.18 -4.03 -5.78
C PHE A 201 4.72 -4.39 -5.87
N HIS A 202 4.38 -5.48 -5.17
CA HIS A 202 3.00 -5.88 -4.93
C HIS A 202 2.83 -6.12 -3.43
N ILE A 203 1.92 -5.38 -2.81
CA ILE A 203 1.68 -5.40 -1.37
C ILE A 203 0.20 -5.57 -1.11
N GLY A 204 -0.15 -6.52 -0.25
CA GLY A 204 -1.54 -6.79 0.14
C GLY A 204 -2.12 -8.04 -0.51
N GLU A 205 -3.43 -8.21 -0.38
CA GLU A 205 -4.14 -9.38 -0.89
C GLU A 205 -4.33 -9.30 -2.40
N GLN A 206 -4.26 -10.47 -3.06
CA GLN A 206 -4.58 -10.59 -4.46
C GLN A 206 -6.09 -10.39 -4.64
N LEU A 207 -6.49 -9.21 -5.09
CA LEU A 207 -7.89 -8.87 -5.33
C LEU A 207 -8.30 -9.34 -6.73
N SER A 208 -9.55 -9.78 -6.89
CA SER A 208 -10.06 -10.21 -8.21
C SER A 208 -10.48 -9.00 -9.05
N SER A 209 -9.97 -8.90 -10.27
CA SER A 209 -9.94 -7.70 -11.12
C SER A 209 -11.28 -7.02 -11.47
N ASP A 210 -12.42 -7.68 -11.29
CA ASP A 210 -13.71 -7.19 -11.83
C ASP A 210 -14.53 -6.29 -10.88
N LYS A 211 -14.06 -6.03 -9.65
CA LYS A 211 -14.88 -5.35 -8.61
C LYS A 211 -14.10 -4.34 -7.77
N GLU A 212 -13.11 -3.68 -8.35
CA GLU A 212 -12.17 -2.85 -7.62
C GLU A 212 -12.31 -1.37 -7.97
N ASN A 213 -12.22 -0.51 -6.97
CA ASN A 213 -12.01 0.91 -7.20
C ASN A 213 -10.50 1.16 -7.19
N TRP A 214 -9.97 1.62 -8.33
CA TRP A 214 -8.55 1.90 -8.50
C TRP A 214 -8.25 3.37 -8.24
N PHE A 215 -7.23 3.63 -7.41
CA PHE A 215 -6.65 4.95 -7.22
C PHE A 215 -5.24 4.93 -7.82
N VAL A 216 -4.93 5.94 -8.63
CA VAL A 216 -3.67 6.00 -9.36
C VAL A 216 -2.92 7.27 -8.97
N GLY A 217 -1.66 7.10 -8.59
CA GLY A 217 -0.69 8.16 -8.39
C GLY A 217 0.52 7.95 -9.30
N ILE A 218 1.16 9.01 -9.71
CA ILE A 218 2.37 8.97 -10.54
C ILE A 218 3.44 9.81 -9.87
N THR A 219 4.65 9.25 -9.74
CA THR A 219 5.82 9.97 -9.23
C THR A 219 6.39 10.91 -10.28
N SER A 220 7.26 11.84 -9.87
CA SER A 220 7.98 12.73 -10.78
C SER A 220 8.87 12.00 -11.79
N HIS A 221 9.27 10.77 -11.48
CA HIS A 221 10.11 9.91 -12.32
C HIS A 221 9.32 8.90 -13.16
N GLY A 222 7.98 9.02 -13.20
CA GLY A 222 7.11 8.19 -14.03
C GLY A 222 6.75 6.82 -13.43
N TYR A 223 7.11 6.52 -12.18
CA TYR A 223 6.62 5.33 -11.49
C TYR A 223 5.14 5.49 -11.20
N ARG A 224 4.37 4.45 -11.52
CA ARG A 224 2.92 4.43 -11.30
C ARG A 224 2.60 3.64 -10.05
N VAL A 225 1.89 4.26 -9.12
CA VAL A 225 1.34 3.63 -7.93
C VAL A 225 -0.15 3.41 -8.15
N GLN A 226 -0.61 2.18 -8.02
CA GLN A 226 -2.01 1.80 -8.15
C GLN A 226 -2.46 1.17 -6.84
N VAL A 227 -3.55 1.68 -6.28
CA VAL A 227 -4.16 1.16 -5.05
C VAL A 227 -5.55 0.66 -5.38
N ALA A 228 -5.79 -0.61 -5.14
CA ALA A 228 -7.08 -1.25 -5.30
C ALA A 228 -7.74 -1.48 -3.93
N VAL A 229 -9.01 -1.12 -3.81
CA VAL A 229 -9.80 -1.34 -2.59
C VAL A 229 -10.82 -2.44 -2.86
N ALA A 230 -10.89 -3.44 -1.98
CA ALA A 230 -11.85 -4.52 -2.07
C ALA A 230 -13.28 -4.00 -1.87
N ARG A 231 -14.08 -3.94 -2.92
CA ARG A 231 -15.50 -3.54 -2.86
C ARG A 231 -16.31 -4.40 -1.90
N ASN A 232 -15.96 -5.68 -1.81
CA ASN A 232 -16.61 -6.62 -0.91
C ASN A 232 -16.49 -6.22 0.57
N PHE A 233 -15.41 -5.55 0.97
CA PHE A 233 -15.23 -5.07 2.34
C PHE A 233 -16.30 -4.04 2.73
N VAL A 234 -16.56 -3.08 1.86
CA VAL A 234 -17.62 -2.08 2.06
C VAL A 234 -18.98 -2.77 2.09
N LEU A 235 -19.24 -3.70 1.15
CA LEU A 235 -20.50 -4.46 1.08
C LEU A 235 -20.75 -5.30 2.34
N PHE A 236 -19.80 -6.11 2.77
CA PHE A 236 -19.97 -6.96 3.96
C PHE A 236 -20.06 -6.15 5.25
N GLY A 237 -19.31 -5.06 5.36
CA GLY A 237 -19.41 -4.16 6.50
C GLY A 237 -20.80 -3.53 6.62
N THR A 238 -21.36 -3.05 5.51
CA THR A 238 -22.71 -2.48 5.48
C THR A 238 -23.81 -3.52 5.66
N LEU A 239 -23.68 -4.71 5.09
CA LEU A 239 -24.65 -5.80 5.32
C LEU A 239 -24.73 -6.17 6.80
N ARG A 240 -23.59 -6.24 7.50
CA ARG A 240 -23.56 -6.55 8.93
C ARG A 240 -24.23 -5.46 9.77
N SER A 241 -23.92 -4.19 9.52
CA SER A 241 -24.54 -3.07 10.25
C SER A 241 -26.03 -2.91 9.89
N SER A 242 -26.40 -3.07 8.63
CA SER A 242 -27.80 -3.05 8.18
C SER A 242 -28.63 -4.17 8.82
N ALA A 243 -28.08 -5.39 8.95
CA ALA A 243 -28.75 -6.49 9.66
C ALA A 243 -28.99 -6.15 11.13
N LEU A 244 -28.06 -5.49 11.81
CA LEU A 244 -28.24 -5.02 13.19
C LEU A 244 -29.31 -3.93 13.27
N ILE A 245 -29.29 -2.94 12.37
CA ILE A 245 -30.28 -1.87 12.31
C ILE A 245 -31.67 -2.44 12.08
N VAL A 246 -31.83 -3.36 11.13
CA VAL A 246 -33.14 -4.01 10.83
C VAL A 246 -33.60 -4.85 12.01
N SER A 247 -32.74 -5.63 12.66
CA SER A 247 -33.12 -6.45 13.82
C SER A 247 -33.56 -5.59 15.03
N LEU A 248 -32.83 -4.49 15.28
CA LEU A 248 -33.18 -3.54 16.33
C LEU A 248 -34.53 -2.82 16.06
N SER A 249 -34.73 -2.42 14.80
CA SER A 249 -35.97 -1.81 14.33
C SER A 249 -37.15 -2.77 14.47
N PHE A 250 -36.95 -4.04 14.12
CA PHE A 250 -37.99 -5.07 14.30
C PHE A 250 -38.31 -5.29 15.78
N LEU A 251 -37.34 -5.38 16.65
CA LEU A 251 -37.55 -5.48 18.09
C LEU A 251 -38.34 -4.29 18.63
N PHE A 252 -38.00 -3.08 18.19
CA PHE A 252 -38.72 -1.87 18.58
C PHE A 252 -40.17 -1.88 18.11
N ILE A 253 -40.45 -2.33 16.89
CA ILE A 253 -41.81 -2.50 16.35
C ILE A 253 -42.62 -3.47 17.21
N VAL A 254 -42.04 -4.60 17.60
CA VAL A 254 -42.72 -5.60 18.45
C VAL A 254 -43.05 -5.03 19.82
N ILE A 255 -42.09 -4.35 20.47
CA ILE A 255 -42.33 -3.71 21.78
C ILE A 255 -43.47 -2.65 21.69
N LEU A 256 -43.37 -1.81 20.67
CA LEU A 256 -44.37 -0.79 20.44
C LEU A 256 -45.79 -1.37 20.22
N TYR A 257 -45.85 -2.43 19.37
CA TYR A 257 -47.13 -3.12 19.11
C TYR A 257 -47.75 -3.72 20.37
N VAL A 258 -46.93 -4.41 21.18
CA VAL A 258 -47.38 -5.00 22.46
C VAL A 258 -47.91 -3.91 23.42
N THR A 259 -47.14 -2.81 23.53
CA THR A 259 -47.51 -1.68 24.41
C THR A 259 -48.79 -1.02 23.95
N LEU A 260 -48.93 -0.72 22.66
CA LEU A 260 -50.16 -0.13 22.09
C LEU A 260 -51.36 -1.06 22.29
N ARG A 261 -51.21 -2.36 22.05
CA ARG A 261 -52.26 -3.35 22.23
C ARG A 261 -52.75 -3.39 23.70
N LYS A 262 -51.81 -3.39 24.65
CA LYS A 262 -52.12 -3.39 26.09
C LYS A 262 -52.85 -2.10 26.50
N THR A 263 -52.36 -0.96 26.05
CA THR A 263 -52.98 0.34 26.33
C THR A 263 -54.39 0.43 25.75
N PHE A 264 -54.57 -0.01 24.50
CA PHE A 264 -55.88 0.00 23.86
C PHE A 264 -56.87 -0.94 24.54
N SER A 265 -56.43 -2.14 24.97
CA SER A 265 -57.28 -3.07 25.74
C SER A 265 -57.70 -2.48 27.07
N ASN A 266 -56.80 -1.75 27.74
CA ASN A 266 -57.13 -1.07 28.99
C ASN A 266 -58.17 0.08 28.78
N TYR A 267 -57.99 0.86 27.72
CA TYR A 267 -59.01 1.89 27.38
C TYR A 267 -60.35 1.31 27.02
N GLN A 268 -60.41 0.20 26.26
CA GLN A 268 -61.69 -0.46 25.97
C GLN A 268 -62.41 -0.93 27.23
N LYS A 269 -61.67 -1.52 28.19
CA LYS A 269 -62.23 -1.92 29.48
C LYS A 269 -62.83 -0.71 30.24
N GLN A 270 -62.10 0.39 30.35
CA GLN A 270 -62.54 1.60 31.02
C GLN A 270 -63.81 2.21 30.37
N VAL A 271 -63.85 2.18 29.02
CA VAL A 271 -65.09 2.67 28.31
C VAL A 271 -66.24 1.74 28.55
N VAL A 272 -66.04 0.41 28.55
CA VAL A 272 -67.12 -0.54 28.86
C VAL A 272 -67.62 -0.36 30.30
N ASP A 273 -66.72 -0.27 31.27
CA ASP A 273 -67.03 -0.07 32.68
C ASP A 273 -67.78 1.25 32.89
N LEU A 274 -67.46 2.31 32.13
CA LEU A 274 -68.13 3.60 32.17
C LEU A 274 -69.55 3.50 31.59
N VAL A 275 -69.71 2.79 30.46
CA VAL A 275 -71.04 2.57 29.82
C VAL A 275 -71.93 1.76 30.72
N ASP A 276 -71.42 0.68 31.35
CA ASP A 276 -72.19 -0.15 32.28
C ASP A 276 -72.58 0.62 33.52
N SER A 277 -71.70 1.51 34.02
CA SER A 277 -72.01 2.41 35.14
C SER A 277 -73.14 3.41 34.80
N ILE A 278 -73.07 3.97 33.59
CA ILE A 278 -74.17 4.90 33.11
C ILE A 278 -75.47 4.16 32.96
N GLN A 279 -75.46 2.94 32.40
CA GLN A 279 -76.65 2.13 32.28
C GLN A 279 -77.30 1.75 33.64
N ALA A 280 -76.44 1.40 34.62
CA ALA A 280 -76.93 1.12 35.99
C ALA A 280 -77.58 2.32 36.64
N ILE A 281 -77.07 3.53 36.42
CA ILE A 281 -77.67 4.77 36.91
C ILE A 281 -79.01 5.09 36.18
N ALA A 282 -79.17 4.75 34.92
CA ALA A 282 -80.35 5.00 34.13
C ALA A 282 -81.51 4.03 34.41
N GLN A 283 -81.22 2.88 35.04
CA GLN A 283 -82.19 1.84 35.38
C GLN A 283 -82.67 1.84 36.85
N GLY A 284 -82.08 2.61 37.72
CA GLY A 284 -82.46 2.78 39.14
C GLY A 284 -83.15 4.05 39.42
#